data_66fbfb983e6ec7768bc6e83f5a9592a2
#
_entry.id   66fbfb983e6ec7768bc6e83f5a9592a2
#
_cell.length_a   1.000
_cell.length_b   1.000
_cell.length_c   1.000
_cell.angle_alpha   90.00
_cell.angle_beta   90.00
_cell.angle_gamma   90.00
#
_symmetry.space_group_name_H-M   'P 1'
#
loop_
_entity.id
_entity.type
_entity.pdbx_description
1 polymer ?
#
loop_
_entity_poly.entity_id
_entity_poly.type
_entity_poly.pdbx_seq_one_letter_code
_entity_poly.pdbx_strand_id
1 'polypeptide(L)'
;MSSNISLANSLKIVDGDTIVLNGEKIRFEGIDTPELKQTCLKDNEEVKCGMLAKVLLIKKIGNNMPTCIGKKKDFYKRTLAECFVNGESLSKFLVRKGYAFAYRKYSKKFIEDENFAKTNKLGMWSMTFQYPWDFRKGS
;
A
#
# COMPACT_ATOMS: atom_id res chain seq x y z
N MET A 1 21.33 1.42 33.70
CA MET A 1 21.10 1.26 33.18
C MET A 1 20.49 1.00 32.51
N SER A 2 19.97 1.01 32.41
CA SER A 2 19.53 0.86 31.79
C SER A 2 19.18 0.30 31.11
N SER A 3 18.86 0.06 31.01
CA SER A 3 18.46 -0.36 30.34
C SER A 3 18.09 -0.49 29.40
N ASN A 4 18.31 -0.17 29.24
CA ASN A 4 17.76 -0.19 28.29
C ASN A 4 17.46 -0.67 27.32
N ILE A 5 17.09 -0.46 27.46
CA ILE A 5 16.74 -1.39 26.49
C ILE A 5 15.90 -0.80 25.50
N SER A 6 16.51 -0.37 24.56
CA SER A 6 15.80 0.04 23.45
C SER A 6 15.18 -1.13 22.86
N LEU A 7 13.93 -1.15 22.84
CA LEU A 7 13.22 -1.91 21.88
C LEU A 7 13.63 -1.35 20.55
N ALA A 8 14.47 -2.07 19.87
CA ALA A 8 14.80 -1.69 18.51
C ALA A 8 13.49 -1.58 17.75
N ASN A 9 13.27 -0.47 17.09
CA ASN A 9 12.14 -0.31 16.21
C ASN A 9 12.21 -1.37 15.12
N SER A 10 11.11 -2.03 14.83
CA SER A 10 11.06 -3.05 13.79
C SER A 10 10.00 -2.72 12.77
N LEU A 11 10.31 -2.99 11.52
CA LEU A 11 9.40 -2.78 10.41
C LEU A 11 9.55 -3.93 9.43
N LYS A 12 8.43 -4.54 9.07
CA LYS A 12 8.37 -5.53 8.01
C LYS A 12 7.33 -5.08 7.01
N ILE A 13 7.67 -5.05 5.74
CA ILE A 13 6.73 -4.73 4.69
C ILE A 13 6.22 -6.04 4.12
N VAL A 14 4.91 -6.29 4.28
CA VAL A 14 4.29 -7.54 3.87
C VAL A 14 3.95 -7.49 2.37
N ASP A 15 3.26 -6.43 1.96
CA ASP A 15 2.92 -6.17 0.57
C ASP A 15 2.71 -4.67 0.40
N GLY A 16 2.09 -4.24 -0.69
CA GLY A 16 1.95 -2.81 -0.99
C GLY A 16 1.11 -2.02 0.00
N ASP A 17 0.22 -2.66 0.76
CA ASP A 17 -0.67 -1.94 1.67
C ASP A 17 -0.71 -2.50 3.08
N THR A 18 0.23 -3.38 3.43
CA THR A 18 0.28 -3.99 4.77
C THR A 18 1.70 -4.01 5.29
N ILE A 19 1.88 -3.51 6.50
CA ILE A 19 3.17 -3.54 7.18
C ILE A 19 2.99 -4.11 8.58
N VAL A 20 4.09 -4.55 9.18
CA VAL A 20 4.13 -4.89 10.60
C VAL A 20 5.10 -3.91 11.25
N LEU A 21 4.58 -3.02 12.07
CA LEU A 21 5.35 -1.96 12.72
C LEU A 21 5.39 -2.25 14.21
N ASN A 22 6.59 -2.53 14.72
CA ASN A 22 6.80 -2.85 16.14
C ASN A 22 5.85 -3.98 16.60
N GLY A 23 5.69 -4.99 15.75
CA GLY A 23 4.84 -6.13 16.06
C GLY A 23 3.37 -5.94 15.77
N GLU A 24 2.95 -4.76 15.40
CA GLU A 24 1.54 -4.47 15.10
C GLU A 24 1.29 -4.56 13.60
N LYS A 25 0.29 -5.35 13.20
CA LYS A 25 -0.12 -5.45 11.80
C LYS A 25 -0.96 -4.25 11.43
N ILE A 26 -0.54 -3.52 10.41
CA ILE A 26 -1.21 -2.30 9.95
C ILE A 26 -1.59 -2.47 8.50
N ARG A 27 -2.88 -2.25 8.21
CA ARG A 27 -3.43 -2.22 6.86
C ARG A 27 -3.71 -0.76 6.50
N PHE A 28 -3.15 -0.30 5.39
CA PHE A 28 -3.37 1.09 4.96
C PHE A 28 -4.85 1.31 4.64
N GLU A 29 -5.46 2.26 5.33
CA GLU A 29 -6.89 2.52 5.21
C GLU A 29 -7.20 3.25 3.91
N GLY A 30 -8.32 2.86 3.28
CA GLY A 30 -8.86 3.60 2.14
C GLY A 30 -8.25 3.30 0.79
N ILE A 31 -7.28 2.39 0.73
CA ILE A 31 -6.68 1.97 -0.54
C ILE A 31 -6.65 0.45 -0.65
N ASP A 32 -6.41 -0.02 -1.86
CA ASP A 32 -6.19 -1.44 -2.12
C ASP A 32 -5.08 -1.54 -3.15
N THR A 33 -4.06 -2.37 -2.87
CA THR A 33 -2.95 -2.60 -3.79
C THR A 33 -3.07 -3.99 -4.39
N PRO A 34 -2.43 -4.26 -5.54
CA PRO A 34 -2.48 -5.60 -6.11
C PRO A 34 -1.90 -6.62 -5.12
N GLU A 35 -2.46 -7.81 -5.13
CA GLU A 35 -1.99 -8.91 -4.30
C GLU A 35 -0.54 -9.23 -4.65
N LEU A 36 0.24 -9.69 -3.68
CA LEU A 36 1.67 -9.88 -3.88
C LEU A 36 2.01 -10.71 -5.12
N LYS A 37 1.21 -11.73 -5.40
CA LYS A 37 1.42 -12.59 -6.56
C LYS A 37 0.62 -12.20 -7.79
N GLN A 38 -0.07 -11.07 -7.73
CA GLN A 38 -0.87 -10.59 -8.86
C GLN A 38 0.03 -10.12 -9.98
N THR A 39 -0.34 -10.48 -11.21
CA THR A 39 0.37 -10.02 -12.41
C THR A 39 -0.55 -9.17 -13.28
N CYS A 40 0.07 -8.35 -14.11
CA CYS A 40 -0.59 -7.47 -15.06
C CYS A 40 0.05 -7.69 -16.42
N LEU A 41 -0.54 -7.12 -17.47
CA LEU A 41 0.04 -7.20 -18.81
C LEU A 41 0.39 -5.81 -19.31
N LYS A 42 1.60 -5.66 -19.84
CA LYS A 42 2.01 -4.44 -20.51
C LYS A 42 2.66 -4.84 -21.84
N ASP A 43 2.08 -4.38 -22.94
CA ASP A 43 2.56 -4.72 -24.29
C ASP A 43 2.68 -6.23 -24.47
N ASN A 44 1.67 -6.96 -23.97
CA ASN A 44 1.56 -8.43 -24.00
C ASN A 44 2.62 -9.17 -23.18
N GLU A 45 3.37 -8.44 -22.34
CA GLU A 45 4.32 -9.07 -21.44
C GLU A 45 3.79 -9.05 -20.02
N GLU A 46 4.04 -10.14 -19.29
CA GLU A 46 3.62 -10.25 -17.91
C GLU A 46 4.48 -9.38 -17.01
N VAL A 47 3.82 -8.60 -16.16
CA VAL A 47 4.45 -7.72 -15.18
C VAL A 47 4.00 -8.14 -13.81
N LYS A 48 4.93 -8.29 -12.87
CA LYS A 48 4.61 -8.64 -11.49
C LYS A 48 4.19 -7.39 -10.73
N CYS A 49 2.99 -6.91 -11.01
CA CYS A 49 2.51 -5.63 -10.48
C CYS A 49 2.34 -5.64 -8.96
N GLY A 50 1.98 -6.79 -8.38
CA GLY A 50 1.90 -6.89 -6.92
C GLY A 50 3.25 -6.72 -6.25
N MET A 51 4.28 -7.35 -6.81
CA MET A 51 5.64 -7.21 -6.29
C MET A 51 6.15 -5.78 -6.51
N LEU A 52 5.80 -5.17 -7.64
CA LEU A 52 6.22 -3.78 -7.91
C LEU A 52 5.62 -2.82 -6.90
N ALA A 53 4.36 -3.02 -6.51
CA ALA A 53 3.74 -2.18 -5.49
C ALA A 53 4.50 -2.29 -4.16
N LYS A 54 4.88 -3.52 -3.78
CA LYS A 54 5.66 -3.73 -2.56
C LYS A 54 7.03 -3.06 -2.64
N VAL A 55 7.73 -3.25 -3.76
CA VAL A 55 9.06 -2.66 -3.96
C VAL A 55 8.98 -1.13 -3.92
N LEU A 56 7.95 -0.56 -4.53
CA LEU A 56 7.74 0.88 -4.52
C LEU A 56 7.57 1.39 -3.08
N LEU A 57 6.80 0.68 -2.28
CA LEU A 57 6.61 1.04 -0.87
C LEU A 57 7.93 0.95 -0.10
N ILE A 58 8.68 -0.14 -0.31
CA ILE A 58 9.98 -0.32 0.35
C ILE A 58 10.89 0.86 0.03
N LYS A 59 10.98 1.26 -1.22
CA LYS A 59 11.83 2.36 -1.64
C LYS A 59 11.37 3.68 -1.05
N LYS A 60 10.05 3.90 -1.01
CA LYS A 60 9.50 5.15 -0.47
C LYS A 60 9.81 5.29 1.01
N ILE A 61 9.65 4.23 1.77
CA ILE A 61 9.94 4.25 3.19
C ILE A 61 11.44 4.40 3.44
N GLY A 62 12.27 3.69 2.67
CA GLY A 62 13.71 3.76 2.83
C GLY A 62 14.13 3.35 4.23
N ASN A 63 14.95 4.16 4.85
CA ASN A 63 15.45 3.91 6.21
C ASN A 63 14.61 4.59 7.29
N ASN A 64 13.45 5.13 6.91
CA ASN A 64 12.61 5.85 7.86
C ASN A 64 11.64 4.89 8.55
N MET A 65 11.19 5.27 9.74
CA MET A 65 10.12 4.57 10.42
C MET A 65 8.83 5.35 10.19
N PRO A 66 7.79 4.70 9.63
CA PRO A 66 6.53 5.40 9.40
C PRO A 66 5.85 5.79 10.71
N THR A 67 5.09 6.88 10.65
CA THR A 67 4.17 7.27 11.71
C THR A 67 2.77 6.94 11.22
N CYS A 68 2.03 6.13 11.96
CA CYS A 68 0.71 5.68 11.53
C CYS A 68 -0.37 6.20 12.44
N ILE A 69 -1.47 6.67 11.86
CA ILE A 69 -2.60 7.24 12.59
C ILE A 69 -3.84 6.42 12.27
N GLY A 70 -4.43 5.82 13.30
CA GLY A 70 -5.62 5.00 13.18
C GLY A 70 -5.74 4.04 14.33
N LYS A 71 -6.97 3.66 14.69
CA LYS A 71 -7.23 2.79 15.84
C LYS A 71 -8.20 1.66 15.54
N LYS A 72 -8.91 1.74 14.42
CA LYS A 72 -9.88 0.70 14.09
C LYS A 72 -9.18 -0.58 13.71
N LYS A 73 -9.76 -1.70 14.11
CA LYS A 73 -9.29 -3.01 13.66
C LYS A 73 -10.19 -3.53 12.56
N ASP A 74 -9.60 -4.20 11.59
CA ASP A 74 -10.40 -4.90 10.59
C ASP A 74 -10.75 -6.31 11.08
N PHE A 75 -11.45 -7.05 10.23
CA PHE A 75 -11.91 -8.40 10.56
C PHE A 75 -10.74 -9.35 10.87
N TYR A 76 -9.55 -9.05 10.34
CA TYR A 76 -8.35 -9.88 10.53
C TYR A 76 -7.45 -9.35 11.64
N LYS A 77 -7.96 -8.45 12.47
CA LYS A 77 -7.24 -7.85 13.61
C LYS A 77 -6.06 -6.98 13.21
N ARG A 78 -6.08 -6.47 11.96
CA ARG A 78 -5.09 -5.49 11.54
C ARG A 78 -5.61 -4.10 11.90
N THR A 79 -4.71 -3.22 12.32
CA THR A 79 -5.06 -1.83 12.57
C THR A 79 -5.18 -1.11 11.23
N LEU A 80 -6.33 -0.48 11.00
CA LEU A 80 -6.52 0.34 9.82
C LEU A 80 -5.96 1.72 10.11
N ALA A 81 -5.00 2.17 9.31
CA ALA A 81 -4.32 3.44 9.59
C ALA A 81 -3.82 4.09 8.31
N GLU A 82 -3.63 5.39 8.38
CA GLU A 82 -2.89 6.12 7.37
C GLU A 82 -1.47 6.33 7.92
N CYS A 83 -0.47 5.95 7.14
CA CYS A 83 0.93 6.01 7.56
C CYS A 83 1.68 7.04 6.75
N PHE A 84 2.64 7.69 7.40
CA PHE A 84 3.37 8.82 6.83
C PHE A 84 4.87 8.64 7.01
N VAL A 85 5.63 9.09 6.02
CA VAL A 85 7.08 9.21 6.11
C VAL A 85 7.42 10.64 5.69
N ASN A 86 8.14 11.35 6.56
CA ASN A 86 8.49 12.77 6.31
C ASN A 86 7.25 13.62 5.99
N GLY A 87 6.15 13.34 6.68
CA GLY A 87 4.92 14.10 6.51
C GLY A 87 4.11 13.75 5.26
N GLU A 88 4.57 12.79 4.47
CA GLU A 88 3.90 12.40 3.23
C GLU A 88 3.14 11.09 3.41
N SER A 89 1.85 11.07 3.03
CA SER A 89 1.02 9.89 3.13
C SER A 89 1.49 8.80 2.18
N LEU A 90 1.74 7.62 2.71
CA LEU A 90 2.14 6.46 1.89
C LEU A 90 0.98 6.01 1.01
N SER A 91 -0.24 6.06 1.52
CA SER A 91 -1.43 5.73 0.73
C SER A 91 -1.58 6.67 -0.47
N LYS A 92 -1.48 7.96 -0.22
CA LYS A 92 -1.56 8.96 -1.29
C LYS A 92 -0.46 8.74 -2.33
N PHE A 93 0.76 8.49 -1.87
CA PHE A 93 1.89 8.25 -2.75
C PHE A 93 1.62 7.05 -3.67
N LEU A 94 1.19 5.92 -3.11
CA LEU A 94 0.95 4.71 -3.90
C LEU A 94 -0.17 4.90 -4.92
N VAL A 95 -1.25 5.60 -4.52
CA VAL A 95 -2.36 5.88 -5.43
C VAL A 95 -1.90 6.78 -6.56
N ARG A 96 -1.17 7.84 -6.25
CA ARG A 96 -0.69 8.77 -7.27
C ARG A 96 0.32 8.14 -8.23
N LYS A 97 1.06 7.14 -7.78
CA LYS A 97 1.98 6.40 -8.66
C LYS A 97 1.28 5.32 -9.49
N GLY A 98 0.00 5.06 -9.22
CA GLY A 98 -0.77 4.08 -9.99
C GLY A 98 -0.60 2.65 -9.53
N TYR A 99 -0.12 2.42 -8.32
CA TYR A 99 0.04 1.08 -7.76
C TYR A 99 -0.88 0.79 -6.59
N ALA A 100 -1.84 1.67 -6.35
CA ALA A 100 -2.93 1.44 -5.40
C ALA A 100 -4.19 2.09 -5.95
N PHE A 101 -5.32 1.57 -5.53
CA PHE A 101 -6.61 2.06 -5.97
C PHE A 101 -7.37 2.60 -4.77
N ALA A 102 -8.07 3.73 -4.98
CA ALA A 102 -8.93 4.29 -3.96
C ALA A 102 -10.05 3.29 -3.68
N TYR A 103 -10.12 2.80 -2.44
CA TYR A 103 -11.14 1.83 -2.08
C TYR A 103 -12.39 2.58 -1.63
N ARG A 104 -13.19 2.98 -2.61
CA ARG A 104 -14.29 3.94 -2.43
C ARG A 104 -15.36 3.46 -1.46
N LYS A 105 -15.46 2.16 -1.25
CA LYS A 105 -16.38 1.57 -0.29
C LYS A 105 -16.06 2.04 1.14
N TYR A 106 -14.78 2.30 1.43
CA TYR A 106 -14.32 2.64 2.77
C TYR A 106 -13.84 4.07 2.92
N SER A 107 -13.50 4.74 1.81
CA SER A 107 -13.01 6.10 1.89
C SER A 107 -13.09 6.79 0.54
N LYS A 108 -13.38 8.08 0.55
CA LYS A 108 -13.33 8.90 -0.66
C LYS A 108 -12.07 9.76 -0.71
N LYS A 109 -11.20 9.58 0.26
CA LYS A 109 -10.05 10.46 0.48
C LYS A 109 -9.06 10.49 -0.67
N PHE A 110 -8.90 9.38 -1.40
CA PHE A 110 -7.86 9.25 -2.41
C PHE A 110 -8.37 9.26 -3.84
N ILE A 111 -9.63 9.67 -4.05
CA ILE A 111 -10.23 9.67 -5.39
C ILE A 111 -9.52 10.63 -6.34
N GLU A 112 -9.15 11.81 -5.86
CA GLU A 112 -8.44 12.78 -6.71
C GLU A 112 -7.05 12.28 -7.09
N ASP A 113 -6.38 11.62 -6.16
CA ASP A 113 -5.05 11.06 -6.42
C ASP A 113 -5.13 9.93 -7.45
N GLU A 114 -6.18 9.12 -7.38
CA GLU A 114 -6.42 8.07 -8.36
C GLU A 114 -6.69 8.67 -9.75
N ASN A 115 -7.52 9.71 -9.80
CA ASN A 115 -7.81 10.38 -11.08
C ASN A 115 -6.54 10.96 -11.69
N PHE A 116 -5.64 11.48 -10.88
CA PHE A 116 -4.36 11.97 -11.35
C PHE A 116 -3.55 10.84 -12.01
N ALA A 117 -3.42 9.71 -11.33
CA ALA A 117 -2.66 8.57 -11.85
C ALA A 117 -3.31 8.02 -13.13
N LYS A 118 -4.62 7.92 -13.14
CA LYS A 118 -5.37 7.40 -14.28
C LYS A 118 -5.23 8.31 -15.50
N THR A 119 -5.39 9.61 -15.30
CA THR A 119 -5.27 10.60 -16.38
C THR A 119 -3.87 10.59 -16.99
N ASN A 120 -2.86 10.43 -16.15
CA ASN A 120 -1.46 10.42 -16.61
C ASN A 120 -0.94 9.03 -16.96
N LYS A 121 -1.81 8.02 -16.92
CA LYS A 121 -1.46 6.62 -17.26
C LYS A 121 -0.25 6.10 -16.49
N LEU A 122 -0.22 6.36 -15.20
CA LEU A 122 0.90 5.96 -14.34
C LEU A 122 0.68 4.54 -13.79
N GLY A 123 1.79 3.83 -13.64
CA GLY A 123 1.78 2.50 -13.02
C GLY A 123 0.84 1.55 -13.74
N MET A 124 -0.05 0.92 -12.99
CA MET A 124 -1.00 -0.04 -13.54
C MET A 124 -1.98 0.58 -14.52
N TRP A 125 -2.18 1.90 -14.47
CA TRP A 125 -3.06 2.58 -15.43
C TRP A 125 -2.50 2.58 -16.86
N SER A 126 -1.23 2.19 -17.03
CA SER A 126 -0.62 1.96 -18.35
C SER A 126 -0.67 0.48 -18.74
N MET A 127 -1.30 -0.37 -17.96
CA MET A 127 -1.29 -1.82 -18.15
C MET A 127 -2.71 -2.35 -18.24
N THR A 128 -2.84 -3.61 -18.68
CA THR A 128 -4.07 -4.35 -18.56
C THR A 128 -4.03 -5.08 -17.24
N PHE A 129 -5.04 -4.90 -16.41
CA PHE A 129 -5.02 -5.44 -15.05
C PHE A 129 -6.42 -5.76 -14.55
N GLN A 130 -6.48 -6.56 -13.50
CA GLN A 130 -7.69 -6.73 -12.70
C GLN A 130 -7.55 -5.85 -11.46
N TYR A 131 -8.67 -5.31 -10.97
CA TYR A 131 -8.65 -4.66 -9.67
C TYR A 131 -8.30 -5.70 -8.60
N PRO A 132 -7.60 -5.32 -7.54
CA PRO A 132 -7.19 -6.30 -6.52
C PRO A 132 -8.36 -7.07 -5.92
N TRP A 133 -9.49 -6.39 -5.70
CA TRP A 133 -10.68 -7.07 -5.15
C TRP A 133 -11.27 -8.09 -6.12
N ASP A 134 -11.14 -7.87 -7.42
CA ASP A 134 -11.59 -8.85 -8.41
C ASP A 134 -10.62 -10.01 -8.50
N PHE A 135 -9.33 -9.72 -8.45
CA PHE A 135 -8.30 -10.76 -8.43
C PHE A 135 -8.50 -11.72 -7.26
N ARG A 136 -8.81 -11.16 -6.07
CA ARG A 136 -9.02 -11.98 -4.86
C ARG A 136 -10.24 -12.89 -4.96
N LYS A 137 -11.22 -12.53 -5.79
CA LYS A 137 -12.40 -13.39 -6.00
C LYS A 137 -12.09 -14.61 -6.85
N GLY A 138 -10.88 -14.70 -7.41
CA GLY A 138 -10.47 -15.87 -8.18
C GLY A 138 -11.04 -15.97 -9.56
N SER A 139 -11.50 -14.87 -10.10
CA SER A 139 -12.07 -14.85 -11.46
C SER A 139 -11.00 -14.77 -12.52
#